data_e8df3a984100165b21d1c83af51484c2
#
_entry.id   e8df3a984100165b21d1c83af51484c2
#
_cell.length_a   1.000
_cell.length_b   1.000
_cell.length_c   1.000
_cell.angle_alpha   90.00
_cell.angle_beta   90.00
_cell.angle_gamma   90.00
#
_symmetry.space_group_name_H-M   'P 1'
#
loop_
_entity.id
_entity.type
_entity.pdbx_description
1 polymer ?
#
loop_
_entity_poly.entity_id
_entity_poly.type
_entity_poly.pdbx_seq_one_letter_code
_entity_poly.pdbx_strand_id
1 'polypeptide(L)'
;MMKTEIENFMMNYDQKYKIFHFEGYDDSFEDFVKKEIGFKIYFLDIKTKCKSGLDAARIIREKYDDWVSIIVVVTSHEEYRYEALGNRLYLMDFINKLNGCQKTLKEDLKRILNIYNKRHKALSFEYNHIFHKIEFRDIVNIEKEQDSKRCIIRTTYGTIYMPGTLNDIISKLDDRFLKVHRSLIVNKDKIVKYNPKLNKLEFNDGSFTHLISRRKKKELMKCD
;
A
#
# COMPACT_ATOMS: atom_id res chain seq x y z
N MET A 1 -22.31 -17.21 0.78
CA MET A 1 -21.32 -17.88 1.64
C MET A 1 -20.02 -17.07 1.75
N MET A 2 -19.23 -16.87 0.70
CA MET A 2 -17.93 -16.16 0.79
C MET A 2 -18.05 -14.70 1.27
N LYS A 3 -19.03 -13.92 0.77
CA LYS A 3 -19.27 -12.54 1.22
C LYS A 3 -19.44 -12.47 2.74
N THR A 4 -20.30 -13.31 3.29
CA THR A 4 -20.59 -13.39 4.73
C THR A 4 -19.34 -13.74 5.55
N GLU A 5 -18.49 -14.66 5.04
CA GLU A 5 -17.23 -15.00 5.71
C GLU A 5 -16.23 -13.84 5.73
N ILE A 6 -16.15 -13.07 4.63
CA ILE A 6 -15.32 -11.86 4.57
C ILE A 6 -15.86 -10.80 5.55
N GLU A 7 -17.16 -10.54 5.56
CA GLU A 7 -17.81 -9.60 6.48
C GLU A 7 -17.55 -9.98 7.94
N ASN A 8 -17.78 -11.24 8.31
CA ASN A 8 -17.51 -11.76 9.66
C ASN A 8 -16.05 -11.63 10.07
N PHE A 9 -15.12 -11.88 9.14
CA PHE A 9 -13.70 -11.70 9.41
C PHE A 9 -13.36 -10.23 9.63
N MET A 10 -13.86 -9.33 8.76
CA MET A 10 -13.57 -7.90 8.80
C MET A 10 -14.18 -7.17 10.01
N MET A 11 -15.20 -7.73 10.67
CA MET A 11 -15.75 -7.17 11.93
C MET A 11 -14.71 -7.04 13.05
N ASN A 12 -13.61 -7.80 12.98
CA ASN A 12 -12.52 -7.74 13.96
C ASN A 12 -11.45 -6.69 13.62
N TYR A 13 -11.63 -5.90 12.55
CA TYR A 13 -10.65 -4.94 12.04
C TYR A 13 -11.30 -3.58 11.79
N ASP A 14 -10.64 -2.51 12.20
CA ASP A 14 -11.09 -1.12 11.99
C ASP A 14 -10.71 -0.61 10.58
N GLN A 15 -10.82 -1.49 9.57
CA GLN A 15 -10.47 -1.15 8.18
C GLN A 15 -11.76 -0.90 7.38
N LYS A 16 -11.89 0.30 6.82
CA LYS A 16 -12.99 0.59 5.88
C LYS A 16 -12.82 -0.21 4.60
N TYR A 17 -13.87 -0.88 4.17
CA TYR A 17 -13.89 -1.67 2.94
C TYR A 17 -15.26 -1.59 2.26
N LYS A 18 -15.31 -1.97 0.99
CA LYS A 18 -16.55 -2.17 0.23
C LYS A 18 -16.47 -3.53 -0.46
N ILE A 19 -17.59 -4.23 -0.56
CA ILE A 19 -17.69 -5.49 -1.28
C ILE A 19 -18.59 -5.27 -2.50
N PHE A 20 -18.07 -5.62 -3.67
CA PHE A 20 -18.79 -5.66 -4.93
C PHE A 20 -18.96 -7.13 -5.32
N HIS A 21 -20.13 -7.49 -5.84
CA HIS A 21 -20.43 -8.84 -6.26
C HIS A 21 -20.84 -8.83 -7.73
N PHE A 22 -20.25 -9.72 -8.51
CA PHE A 22 -20.52 -9.94 -9.92
C PHE A 22 -20.90 -11.41 -10.14
N GLU A 23 -21.97 -11.68 -10.91
CA GLU A 23 -22.38 -13.04 -11.26
C GLU A 23 -21.56 -13.65 -12.41
N GLY A 24 -20.84 -12.79 -13.13
CA GLY A 24 -19.97 -13.15 -14.24
C GLY A 24 -19.01 -12.01 -14.54
N TYR A 25 -18.06 -12.23 -15.46
CA TYR A 25 -17.04 -11.27 -15.83
C TYR A 25 -17.37 -10.63 -17.19
N ASP A 26 -18.47 -9.91 -17.20
CA ASP A 26 -19.01 -9.15 -18.33
C ASP A 26 -18.47 -7.72 -18.39
N ASP A 27 -19.09 -6.88 -19.22
CA ASP A 27 -18.71 -5.49 -19.39
C ASP A 27 -18.86 -4.69 -18.08
N SER A 28 -19.80 -5.04 -17.21
CA SER A 28 -20.00 -4.39 -15.92
C SER A 28 -18.82 -4.63 -14.97
N PHE A 29 -18.27 -5.84 -14.99
CA PHE A 29 -17.05 -6.18 -14.27
C PHE A 29 -15.84 -5.42 -14.85
N GLU A 30 -15.71 -5.39 -16.18
CA GLU A 30 -14.61 -4.68 -16.82
C GLU A 30 -14.65 -3.18 -16.54
N ASP A 31 -15.85 -2.58 -16.58
CA ASP A 31 -16.07 -1.18 -16.22
C ASP A 31 -15.65 -0.88 -14.77
N PHE A 32 -15.96 -1.81 -13.86
CA PHE A 32 -15.52 -1.71 -12.45
C PHE A 32 -13.98 -1.76 -12.35
N VAL A 33 -13.33 -2.72 -13.01
CA VAL A 33 -11.86 -2.84 -13.00
C VAL A 33 -11.22 -1.54 -13.49
N LYS A 34 -11.78 -0.94 -14.56
CA LYS A 34 -11.27 0.30 -15.18
C LYS A 34 -11.47 1.55 -14.31
N LYS A 35 -12.63 1.67 -13.66
CA LYS A 35 -13.03 2.92 -12.97
C LYS A 35 -12.54 3.00 -11.53
N GLU A 36 -12.49 1.89 -10.84
CA GLU A 36 -12.14 1.88 -9.41
C GLU A 36 -10.63 2.01 -9.20
N ILE A 37 -10.25 3.06 -8.48
CA ILE A 37 -8.86 3.34 -8.10
C ILE A 37 -8.64 2.87 -6.66
N GLY A 38 -7.48 2.29 -6.39
CA GLY A 38 -7.05 1.91 -5.05
C GLY A 38 -6.68 0.43 -4.94
N PHE A 39 -6.45 0.00 -3.70
CA PHE A 39 -6.10 -1.39 -3.41
C PHE A 39 -7.34 -2.28 -3.50
N LYS A 40 -7.32 -3.24 -4.41
CA LYS A 40 -8.42 -4.18 -4.63
C LYS A 40 -7.99 -5.61 -4.34
N ILE A 41 -8.96 -6.42 -3.93
CA ILE A 41 -8.81 -7.85 -3.73
C ILE A 41 -9.90 -8.52 -4.56
N TYR A 42 -9.49 -9.35 -5.50
CA TYR A 42 -10.39 -10.11 -6.35
C TYR A 42 -10.45 -11.55 -5.87
N PHE A 43 -11.64 -12.03 -5.54
CA PHE A 43 -11.94 -13.44 -5.34
C PHE A 43 -12.67 -13.94 -6.57
N LEU A 44 -11.99 -14.69 -7.42
CA LEU A 44 -12.49 -15.09 -8.73
C LEU A 44 -12.88 -16.57 -8.75
N ASP A 45 -14.11 -16.86 -9.14
CA ASP A 45 -14.52 -18.24 -9.44
C ASP A 45 -14.15 -18.58 -10.88
N ILE A 46 -13.65 -19.78 -11.14
CA ILE A 46 -13.26 -20.19 -12.48
C ILE A 46 -14.49 -20.38 -13.37
N LYS A 47 -15.54 -21.03 -12.88
CA LYS A 47 -16.74 -21.25 -13.68
C LYS A 47 -17.83 -20.24 -13.37
N THR A 48 -18.03 -19.30 -14.26
CA THR A 48 -19.11 -18.32 -14.23
C THR A 48 -19.91 -18.30 -15.53
N LYS A 49 -20.97 -17.49 -15.58
CA LYS A 49 -21.90 -17.45 -16.74
C LYS A 49 -21.27 -16.92 -18.03
N CYS A 50 -20.23 -16.09 -17.94
CA CYS A 50 -19.68 -15.37 -19.11
C CYS A 50 -18.25 -15.81 -19.43
N LYS A 51 -17.27 -15.30 -18.67
CA LYS A 51 -15.85 -15.61 -18.84
C LYS A 51 -15.34 -16.41 -17.64
N SER A 52 -14.24 -17.14 -17.78
CA SER A 52 -13.64 -17.84 -16.65
C SER A 52 -12.96 -16.88 -15.69
N GLY A 53 -12.75 -17.29 -14.44
CA GLY A 53 -11.97 -16.50 -13.47
C GLY A 53 -10.52 -16.27 -13.91
N LEU A 54 -9.96 -17.17 -14.73
CA LEU A 54 -8.62 -16.99 -15.31
C LEU A 54 -8.62 -15.94 -16.42
N ASP A 55 -9.70 -15.85 -17.21
CA ASP A 55 -9.86 -14.78 -18.19
C ASP A 55 -10.03 -13.43 -17.49
N ALA A 56 -10.81 -13.40 -16.41
CA ALA A 56 -10.93 -12.19 -15.57
C ALA A 56 -9.57 -11.76 -15.00
N ALA A 57 -8.77 -12.70 -14.53
CA ALA A 57 -7.42 -12.41 -14.04
C ALA A 57 -6.51 -11.85 -15.16
N ARG A 58 -6.59 -12.40 -16.40
CA ARG A 58 -5.87 -11.84 -17.56
C ARG A 58 -6.33 -10.43 -17.88
N ILE A 59 -7.64 -10.19 -17.89
CA ILE A 59 -8.19 -8.84 -18.11
C ILE A 59 -7.65 -7.84 -17.09
N ILE A 60 -7.62 -8.19 -15.81
CA ILE A 60 -7.08 -7.34 -14.75
C ILE A 60 -5.61 -7.05 -15.00
N ARG A 61 -4.79 -8.07 -15.28
CA ARG A 61 -3.34 -7.96 -15.41
C ARG A 61 -2.91 -7.36 -16.76
N GLU A 62 -3.36 -7.93 -17.86
CA GLU A 62 -2.84 -7.65 -19.19
C GLU A 62 -3.58 -6.50 -19.88
N LYS A 63 -4.92 -6.40 -19.71
CA LYS A 63 -5.71 -5.34 -20.35
C LYS A 63 -5.68 -4.04 -19.58
N TYR A 64 -5.73 -4.11 -18.22
CA TYR A 64 -5.78 -2.92 -17.35
C TYR A 64 -4.49 -2.67 -16.58
N ASP A 65 -3.44 -3.46 -16.81
CA ASP A 65 -2.10 -3.33 -16.20
C ASP A 65 -2.12 -3.23 -14.65
N ASP A 66 -3.14 -3.84 -14.02
CA ASP A 66 -3.28 -3.82 -12.56
C ASP A 66 -2.48 -4.97 -11.92
N TRP A 67 -1.20 -4.76 -11.67
CA TRP A 67 -0.29 -5.68 -10.99
C TRP A 67 -0.23 -5.47 -9.47
N VAL A 68 -0.95 -4.47 -8.96
CA VAL A 68 -0.94 -4.08 -7.54
C VAL A 68 -2.04 -4.79 -6.75
N SER A 69 -3.20 -4.99 -7.36
CA SER A 69 -4.34 -5.69 -6.74
C SER A 69 -4.03 -7.17 -6.49
N ILE A 70 -4.62 -7.71 -5.45
CA ILE A 70 -4.48 -9.13 -5.09
C ILE A 70 -5.57 -9.93 -5.77
N ILE A 71 -5.20 -11.08 -6.37
CA ILE A 71 -6.13 -12.02 -6.97
C ILE A 71 -6.01 -13.37 -6.24
N VAL A 72 -7.15 -13.88 -5.78
CA VAL A 72 -7.32 -15.21 -5.21
C VAL A 72 -8.36 -15.94 -6.05
N VAL A 73 -8.03 -17.11 -6.54
CA VAL A 73 -8.99 -17.98 -7.23
C VAL A 73 -9.73 -18.82 -6.20
N VAL A 74 -11.06 -18.85 -6.25
CA VAL A 74 -11.89 -19.61 -5.30
C VAL A 74 -12.87 -20.47 -6.11
N THR A 75 -12.61 -21.76 -6.23
CA THR A 75 -13.39 -22.64 -7.12
C THR A 75 -13.59 -24.03 -6.52
N SER A 76 -14.58 -24.76 -7.03
CA SER A 76 -14.76 -26.21 -6.75
C SER A 76 -13.98 -27.10 -7.72
N HIS A 77 -13.31 -26.52 -8.69
CA HIS A 77 -12.67 -27.17 -9.81
C HIS A 77 -11.15 -27.23 -9.65
N GLU A 78 -10.67 -28.23 -8.92
CA GLU A 78 -9.26 -28.42 -8.60
C GLU A 78 -8.40 -28.69 -9.85
N GLU A 79 -8.99 -29.23 -10.90
CA GLU A 79 -8.32 -29.53 -12.17
C GLU A 79 -7.68 -28.33 -12.83
N TYR A 80 -8.15 -27.11 -12.55
CA TYR A 80 -7.60 -25.87 -13.09
C TYR A 80 -6.40 -25.31 -12.30
N ARG A 81 -5.99 -25.95 -11.20
CA ARG A 81 -4.89 -25.45 -10.35
C ARG A 81 -3.59 -25.27 -11.11
N TYR A 82 -3.20 -26.28 -11.91
CA TYR A 82 -1.96 -26.20 -12.66
C TYR A 82 -2.01 -25.13 -13.76
N GLU A 83 -3.13 -24.99 -14.42
CA GLU A 83 -3.35 -23.92 -15.40
C GLU A 83 -3.27 -22.54 -14.74
N ALA A 84 -3.94 -22.35 -13.60
CA ALA A 84 -3.95 -21.12 -12.85
C ALA A 84 -2.52 -20.69 -12.44
N LEU A 85 -1.73 -21.61 -11.92
CA LEU A 85 -0.35 -21.35 -11.51
C LEU A 85 0.60 -21.15 -12.71
N GLY A 86 0.37 -21.85 -13.83
CA GLY A 86 1.17 -21.77 -15.03
C GLY A 86 1.04 -20.47 -15.82
N ASN A 87 -0.07 -19.76 -15.68
CA ASN A 87 -0.38 -18.56 -16.45
C ASN A 87 0.37 -17.28 -16.02
N ARG A 88 1.20 -17.34 -15.00
CA ARG A 88 2.02 -16.20 -14.49
C ARG A 88 1.21 -14.94 -14.16
N LEU A 89 -0.06 -15.11 -13.76
CA LEU A 89 -0.98 -14.01 -13.42
C LEU A 89 -0.78 -13.46 -12.00
N TYR A 90 0.25 -13.91 -11.31
CA TYR A 90 0.56 -13.52 -9.93
C TYR A 90 -0.65 -13.67 -9.01
N LEU A 91 -1.26 -14.84 -9.05
CA LEU A 91 -2.32 -15.23 -8.11
C LEU A 91 -1.69 -15.40 -6.72
N MET A 92 -2.35 -14.85 -5.71
CA MET A 92 -1.88 -15.01 -4.34
C MET A 92 -2.15 -16.41 -3.82
N ASP A 93 -3.33 -16.95 -4.13
CA ASP A 93 -3.73 -18.32 -3.74
C ASP A 93 -4.79 -18.89 -4.67
N PHE A 94 -4.97 -20.20 -4.54
CA PHE A 94 -6.02 -20.99 -5.20
C PHE A 94 -6.76 -21.80 -4.13
N ILE A 95 -7.96 -21.37 -3.76
CA ILE A 95 -8.78 -21.95 -2.70
C ILE A 95 -9.79 -22.93 -3.31
N ASN A 96 -9.75 -24.18 -2.85
CA ASN A 96 -10.80 -25.15 -3.17
C ASN A 96 -12.02 -24.93 -2.27
N LYS A 97 -13.20 -24.69 -2.87
CA LYS A 97 -14.46 -24.48 -2.12
C LYS A 97 -14.91 -25.70 -1.31
N LEU A 98 -14.51 -26.89 -1.71
CA LEU A 98 -14.91 -28.16 -1.08
C LEU A 98 -14.06 -28.54 0.11
N ASN A 99 -12.80 -28.07 0.18
CA ASN A 99 -11.83 -28.48 1.16
C ASN A 99 -11.23 -27.29 1.93
N GLY A 100 -11.65 -27.09 3.18
CA GLY A 100 -11.01 -26.13 4.10
C GLY A 100 -11.12 -24.65 3.70
N CYS A 101 -12.05 -24.31 2.79
CA CYS A 101 -12.21 -22.97 2.21
C CYS A 101 -12.21 -21.85 3.26
N GLN A 102 -12.98 -22.00 4.34
CA GLN A 102 -13.11 -20.97 5.38
C GLN A 102 -11.79 -20.70 6.10
N LYS A 103 -11.02 -21.75 6.41
CA LYS A 103 -9.73 -21.62 7.11
C LYS A 103 -8.72 -20.91 6.22
N THR A 104 -8.57 -21.39 4.97
CA THR A 104 -7.64 -20.81 3.99
C THR A 104 -8.01 -19.36 3.69
N LEU A 105 -9.30 -19.06 3.48
CA LEU A 105 -9.76 -17.68 3.27
C LEU A 105 -9.39 -16.74 4.42
N LYS A 106 -9.56 -17.18 5.68
CA LYS A 106 -9.19 -16.39 6.86
C LYS A 106 -7.68 -16.17 6.94
N GLU A 107 -6.87 -17.17 6.62
CA GLU A 107 -5.42 -17.06 6.58
C GLU A 107 -4.97 -16.07 5.50
N ASP A 108 -5.56 -16.14 4.32
CA ASP A 108 -5.27 -15.22 3.22
C ASP A 108 -5.70 -13.80 3.53
N LEU A 109 -6.89 -13.60 4.08
CA LEU A 109 -7.35 -12.27 4.51
C LEU A 109 -6.37 -11.65 5.53
N LYS A 110 -5.85 -12.44 6.49
CA LYS A 110 -4.82 -11.96 7.42
C LYS A 110 -3.54 -11.52 6.70
N ARG A 111 -3.07 -12.33 5.73
CA ARG A 111 -1.89 -12.02 4.92
C ARG A 111 -2.13 -10.74 4.09
N ILE A 112 -3.29 -10.63 3.46
CA ILE A 112 -3.70 -9.49 2.65
C ILE A 112 -3.74 -8.21 3.49
N LEU A 113 -4.38 -8.24 4.66
CA LEU A 113 -4.41 -7.08 5.56
C LEU A 113 -3.01 -6.70 6.05
N ASN A 114 -2.13 -7.66 6.28
CA ASN A 114 -0.74 -7.37 6.64
C ASN A 114 0.01 -6.67 5.49
N ILE A 115 -0.17 -7.14 4.24
CA ILE A 115 0.39 -6.49 3.05
C ILE A 115 -0.17 -5.07 2.91
N TYR A 116 -1.49 -4.92 3.03
CA TYR A 116 -2.16 -3.62 2.99
C TYR A 116 -1.60 -2.67 4.03
N ASN A 117 -1.56 -3.09 5.31
CA ASN A 117 -1.09 -2.27 6.42
C ASN A 117 0.39 -1.87 6.28
N LYS A 118 1.24 -2.76 5.74
CA LYS A 118 2.64 -2.42 5.45
C LYS A 118 2.76 -1.35 4.37
N ARG A 119 1.91 -1.40 3.34
CA ARG A 119 1.90 -0.42 2.23
C ARG A 119 1.27 0.91 2.64
N HIS A 120 0.25 0.88 3.50
CA HIS A 120 -0.57 2.05 3.90
C HIS A 120 -0.31 2.51 5.34
N LYS A 121 0.94 2.34 5.83
CA LYS A 121 1.34 2.94 7.10
C LYS A 121 1.14 4.45 7.06
N ALA A 122 0.64 5.00 8.16
CA ALA A 122 0.34 6.42 8.27
C ALA A 122 0.82 6.99 9.60
N LEU A 123 1.22 8.25 9.58
CA LEU A 123 1.44 9.06 10.77
C LEU A 123 0.10 9.69 11.16
N SER A 124 -0.39 9.38 12.36
CA SER A 124 -1.63 9.91 12.89
C SER A 124 -1.36 10.77 14.12
N PHE A 125 -1.98 11.92 14.19
CA PHE A 125 -1.88 12.85 15.33
C PHE A 125 -3.04 13.85 15.33
N GLU A 126 -3.27 14.47 16.47
CA GLU A 126 -4.22 15.59 16.62
C GLU A 126 -3.45 16.90 16.72
N TYR A 127 -3.91 17.92 16.01
CA TYR A 127 -3.41 19.28 16.10
C TYR A 127 -4.53 20.28 15.84
N ASN A 128 -4.70 21.26 16.72
CA ASN A 128 -5.78 22.27 16.69
C ASN A 128 -7.19 21.64 16.59
N HIS A 129 -7.46 20.58 17.34
CA HIS A 129 -8.72 19.80 17.33
C HIS A 129 -9.02 19.13 15.99
N ILE A 130 -8.04 19.04 15.10
CA ILE A 130 -8.14 18.33 13.82
C ILE A 130 -7.32 17.06 13.90
N PHE A 131 -7.96 15.92 13.59
CA PHE A 131 -7.27 14.65 13.47
C PHE A 131 -6.64 14.54 12.07
N HIS A 132 -5.31 14.41 12.04
CA HIS A 132 -4.53 14.22 10.82
C HIS A 132 -4.12 12.75 10.69
N LYS A 133 -4.27 12.20 9.48
CA LYS A 133 -3.75 10.89 9.08
C LYS A 133 -3.02 11.06 7.76
N ILE A 134 -1.70 10.94 7.76
CA ILE A 134 -0.83 11.16 6.60
C ILE A 134 -0.16 9.84 6.26
N GLU A 135 -0.41 9.30 5.09
CA GLU A 135 0.25 8.07 4.66
C GLU A 135 1.76 8.30 4.49
N PHE A 136 2.57 7.34 4.92
CA PHE A 136 4.03 7.47 4.84
C PHE A 136 4.52 7.67 3.41
N ARG A 137 3.80 7.10 2.43
CA ARG A 137 4.12 7.29 1.01
C ARG A 137 3.95 8.74 0.52
N ASP A 138 3.17 9.54 1.23
CA ASP A 138 2.93 10.94 0.85
C ASP A 138 3.89 11.91 1.53
N ILE A 139 4.59 11.48 2.58
CA ILE A 139 5.57 12.31 3.29
C ILE A 139 6.88 12.35 2.49
N VAL A 140 7.33 13.55 2.16
CA VAL A 140 8.61 13.83 1.49
C VAL A 140 9.71 13.99 2.53
N ASN A 141 9.52 14.91 3.45
CA ASN A 141 10.45 15.15 4.57
C ASN A 141 9.71 15.77 5.77
N ILE A 142 10.38 15.77 6.92
CA ILE A 142 9.89 16.40 8.16
C ILE A 142 11.00 17.26 8.72
N GLU A 143 10.73 18.55 8.84
CA GLU A 143 11.68 19.54 9.33
C GLU A 143 11.27 20.05 10.72
N LYS A 144 12.25 20.35 11.58
CA LYS A 144 12.00 21.09 12.81
C LYS A 144 11.71 22.54 12.45
N GLU A 145 10.60 23.09 12.88
CA GLU A 145 10.33 24.52 12.77
C GLU A 145 11.25 25.30 13.72
N GLN A 146 11.82 26.41 13.24
CA GLN A 146 12.66 27.24 14.06
C GLN A 146 11.86 27.93 15.18
N ASP A 147 12.44 28.02 16.35
CA ASP A 147 11.89 28.72 17.54
C ASP A 147 10.50 28.23 17.99
N SER A 148 10.12 27.00 17.59
CA SER A 148 8.86 26.38 17.99
C SER A 148 9.03 24.93 18.46
N LYS A 149 8.01 24.42 19.14
CA LYS A 149 7.89 23.00 19.51
C LYS A 149 7.10 22.21 18.46
N ARG A 150 7.17 22.63 17.20
CA ARG A 150 6.46 21.98 16.08
C ARG A 150 7.43 21.47 15.05
N CYS A 151 6.95 20.53 14.26
CA CYS A 151 7.60 20.07 13.05
C CYS A 151 6.73 20.37 11.83
N ILE A 152 7.40 20.61 10.72
CA ILE A 152 6.78 20.86 9.41
C ILE A 152 6.88 19.57 8.62
N ILE A 153 5.75 18.95 8.31
CA ILE A 153 5.67 17.76 7.45
C ILE A 153 5.38 18.23 6.02
N ARG A 154 6.34 18.03 5.12
CA ARG A 154 6.12 18.24 3.67
C ARG A 154 5.59 16.97 3.06
N THR A 155 4.46 17.08 2.41
CA THR A 155 3.80 15.98 1.71
C THR A 155 3.74 16.26 0.21
N THR A 156 3.39 15.25 -0.59
CA THR A 156 3.17 15.37 -2.04
C THR A 156 2.03 16.32 -2.42
N TYR A 157 1.19 16.70 -1.45
CA TYR A 157 0.02 17.57 -1.67
C TYR A 157 0.01 18.84 -0.80
N GLY A 158 1.06 19.11 -0.03
CA GLY A 158 1.16 20.33 0.76
C GLY A 158 1.95 20.17 2.05
N THR A 159 1.78 21.14 2.95
CA THR A 159 2.52 21.24 4.21
C THR A 159 1.57 21.13 5.38
N ILE A 160 1.94 20.33 6.39
CA ILE A 160 1.15 20.10 7.60
C ILE A 160 2.05 20.33 8.82
N TYR A 161 1.51 20.96 9.85
CA TYR A 161 2.22 21.20 11.11
C TYR A 161 1.85 20.12 12.12
N MET A 162 2.87 19.60 12.82
CA MET A 162 2.71 18.60 13.86
C MET A 162 3.39 19.06 15.14
N PRO A 163 2.71 19.02 16.30
CA PRO A 163 3.35 19.29 17.59
C PRO A 163 4.34 18.17 17.94
N GLY A 164 5.40 18.54 18.66
CA GLY A 164 6.40 17.59 19.13
C GLY A 164 7.79 17.76 18.49
N THR A 165 8.70 16.87 18.86
CA THR A 165 10.07 16.90 18.39
C THR A 165 10.34 15.87 17.30
N LEU A 166 11.38 16.08 16.51
CA LEU A 166 11.79 15.07 15.50
C LEU A 166 12.14 13.70 16.12
N ASN A 167 12.57 13.66 17.39
CA ASN A 167 12.85 12.40 18.06
C ASN A 167 11.57 11.62 18.37
N ASP A 168 10.52 12.33 18.79
CA ASP A 168 9.21 11.71 19.05
C ASP A 168 8.58 11.21 17.75
N ILE A 169 8.78 11.95 16.66
CA ILE A 169 8.22 11.61 15.36
C ILE A 169 8.96 10.42 14.75
N ILE A 170 10.30 10.39 14.75
CA ILE A 170 11.07 9.31 14.14
C ILE A 170 10.76 7.94 14.77
N SER A 171 10.41 7.90 16.06
CA SER A 171 10.01 6.65 16.73
C SER A 171 8.69 6.07 16.24
N LYS A 172 7.85 6.88 15.58
CA LYS A 172 6.56 6.48 15.00
C LYS A 172 6.65 6.14 13.52
N LEU A 173 7.80 6.38 12.91
CA LEU A 173 8.07 6.13 11.49
C LEU A 173 8.76 4.78 11.30
N ASP A 174 8.80 4.30 10.06
CA ASP A 174 9.49 3.05 9.73
C ASP A 174 10.84 3.30 9.04
N ASP A 175 11.46 2.23 8.58
CA ASP A 175 12.79 2.19 7.95
C ASP A 175 12.90 2.98 6.62
N ARG A 176 11.79 3.43 6.04
CA ARG A 176 11.79 4.39 4.93
C ARG A 176 12.33 5.75 5.34
N PHE A 177 12.26 6.09 6.63
CA PHE A 177 12.62 7.40 7.11
C PHE A 177 14.00 7.41 7.74
N LEU A 178 14.80 8.40 7.35
CA LEU A 178 16.15 8.59 7.85
C LEU A 178 16.30 10.00 8.43
N LYS A 179 16.73 10.09 9.68
CA LYS A 179 17.13 11.37 10.28
C LYS A 179 18.52 11.77 9.79
N VAL A 180 18.57 12.61 8.77
CA VAL A 180 19.82 13.04 8.10
C VAL A 180 20.50 14.23 8.77
N HIS A 181 19.71 15.01 9.53
CA HIS A 181 20.21 16.18 10.29
C HIS A 181 19.47 16.28 11.63
N ARG A 182 20.02 17.05 12.58
CA ARG A 182 19.35 17.33 13.86
C ARG A 182 17.97 17.98 13.69
N SER A 183 17.75 18.66 12.56
CA SER A 183 16.50 19.36 12.21
C SER A 183 15.77 18.76 11.02
N LEU A 184 16.16 17.57 10.49
CA LEU A 184 15.57 17.02 9.29
C LEU A 184 15.50 15.49 9.30
N ILE A 185 14.32 14.96 9.00
CA ILE A 185 14.04 13.56 8.63
C ILE A 185 13.62 13.55 7.16
N VAL A 186 14.13 12.62 6.37
CA VAL A 186 13.77 12.44 4.96
C VAL A 186 13.16 11.06 4.73
N ASN A 187 12.25 10.97 3.77
CA ASN A 187 11.75 9.70 3.26
C ASN A 187 12.68 9.24 2.12
N LYS A 188 13.32 8.09 2.29
CA LYS A 188 14.26 7.53 1.31
C LYS A 188 13.58 7.22 -0.04
N ASP A 189 12.30 6.79 -0.02
CA ASP A 189 11.54 6.47 -1.22
C ASP A 189 11.21 7.72 -2.07
N LYS A 190 11.43 8.93 -1.51
CA LYS A 190 11.22 10.21 -2.19
C LYS A 190 12.50 10.85 -2.72
N ILE A 191 13.65 10.27 -2.41
CA ILE A 191 14.93 10.75 -2.88
C ILE A 191 15.13 10.36 -4.35
N VAL A 192 15.41 11.35 -5.19
CA VAL A 192 15.72 11.13 -6.62
C VAL A 192 17.22 11.21 -6.85
N LYS A 193 17.91 12.12 -6.14
CA LYS A 193 19.33 12.34 -6.38
C LYS A 193 20.03 12.85 -5.12
N TYR A 194 21.23 12.35 -4.88
CA TYR A 194 22.14 12.89 -3.89
C TYR A 194 23.48 13.29 -4.52
N ASN A 195 23.87 14.54 -4.34
CA ASN A 195 25.18 15.04 -4.76
C ASN A 195 26.07 15.28 -3.52
N PRO A 196 27.04 14.37 -3.24
CA PRO A 196 27.91 14.49 -2.05
C PRO A 196 28.82 15.70 -2.06
N LYS A 197 29.26 16.16 -3.27
CA LYS A 197 30.16 17.33 -3.42
C LYS A 197 29.45 18.62 -3.04
N LEU A 198 28.20 18.78 -3.49
CA LEU A 198 27.37 19.95 -3.21
C LEU A 198 26.59 19.80 -1.89
N ASN A 199 26.67 18.65 -1.22
CA ASN A 199 25.83 18.30 -0.07
C ASN A 199 24.35 18.53 -0.34
N LYS A 200 23.87 18.20 -1.56
CA LYS A 200 22.51 18.47 -2.04
C LYS A 200 21.73 17.17 -2.22
N LEU A 201 20.58 17.10 -1.57
CA LEU A 201 19.61 16.01 -1.71
C LEU A 201 18.37 16.54 -2.43
N GLU A 202 17.96 15.89 -3.50
CA GLU A 202 16.83 16.27 -4.34
C GLU A 202 15.71 15.24 -4.20
N PHE A 203 14.47 15.70 -4.14
CA PHE A 203 13.27 14.88 -3.98
C PHE A 203 12.44 14.85 -5.27
N ASN A 204 11.54 13.88 -5.36
CA ASN A 204 10.69 13.66 -6.54
C ASN A 204 9.63 14.76 -6.78
N ASP A 205 9.38 15.63 -5.80
CA ASP A 205 8.54 16.82 -5.93
C ASP A 205 9.31 18.05 -6.44
N GLY A 206 10.60 17.88 -6.80
CA GLY A 206 11.50 18.95 -7.25
C GLY A 206 12.13 19.78 -6.13
N SER A 207 11.75 19.56 -4.88
CA SER A 207 12.38 20.22 -3.73
C SER A 207 13.77 19.67 -3.46
N PHE A 208 14.59 20.42 -2.72
CA PHE A 208 15.92 19.97 -2.34
C PHE A 208 16.31 20.48 -0.95
N THR A 209 17.37 19.87 -0.39
CA THR A 209 17.95 20.30 0.90
C THR A 209 19.47 20.16 0.92
N HIS A 210 20.12 20.98 1.72
CA HIS A 210 21.55 20.90 2.06
C HIS A 210 21.78 20.44 3.51
N LEU A 211 20.69 20.20 4.27
CA LEU A 211 20.73 19.85 5.68
C LEU A 211 21.07 18.35 5.87
N ILE A 212 22.31 17.99 5.59
CA ILE A 212 22.81 16.62 5.72
C ILE A 212 24.03 16.61 6.61
N SER A 213 23.97 15.87 7.73
CA SER A 213 25.12 15.75 8.64
C SER A 213 26.22 14.86 8.05
N ARG A 214 27.49 15.16 8.35
CA ARG A 214 28.65 14.41 7.83
C ARG A 214 28.56 12.90 8.11
N ARG A 215 28.00 12.49 9.26
CA ARG A 215 27.84 11.08 9.66
C ARG A 215 26.83 10.34 8.81
N LYS A 216 25.79 11.02 8.32
CA LYS A 216 24.68 10.42 7.56
C LYS A 216 24.93 10.31 6.05
N LYS A 217 25.99 10.96 5.54
CA LYS A 217 26.39 10.86 4.13
C LYS A 217 26.60 9.42 3.66
N LYS A 218 27.23 8.59 4.51
CA LYS A 218 27.48 7.17 4.19
C LYS A 218 26.21 6.33 4.14
N GLU A 219 25.19 6.65 4.94
CA GLU A 219 23.92 5.94 4.94
C GLU A 219 23.12 6.27 3.67
N LEU A 220 23.14 7.54 3.24
CA LEU A 220 22.47 7.96 1.99
C LEU A 220 23.11 7.35 0.73
N MET A 221 24.41 7.06 0.75
CA MET A 221 25.11 6.41 -0.37
C MET A 221 24.86 4.90 -0.47
N LYS A 222 24.18 4.30 0.53
CA LYS A 222 23.80 2.87 0.55
C LYS A 222 22.32 2.65 0.22
N CYS A 223 21.60 3.71 -0.14
CA CYS A 223 20.19 3.67 -0.50
C CYS A 223 19.97 3.43 -2.02
N ASP A 224 20.88 2.63 -2.63
CA ASP A 224 20.72 2.08 -3.98
C ASP A 224 20.01 0.74 -3.96
#